data_8913b1b0f675f76a524404049c460b5d
#
_entry.id   8913b1b0f675f76a524404049c460b5d
#
_cell.length_a   1.000
_cell.length_b   1.000
_cell.length_c   1.000
_cell.angle_alpha   90.00
_cell.angle_beta   90.00
_cell.angle_gamma   90.00
#
_symmetry.space_group_name_H-M   'P 1'
#
loop_
_entity.id
_entity.type
_entity.pdbx_description
1 polymer ?
#
loop_
_entity_poly.entity_id
_entity_poly.type
_entity_poly.pdbx_seq_one_letter_code
_entity_poly.pdbx_strand_id
1 'polypeptide(L)'
;MPTSTTGPRRPRPLPPLPSLRRTLALLFSTALLALAVPLLSLGVAPPAAALGNGLAPTPQMGFNDWNAYGCNVSESLIKSTAQAMHTNGMQAAGYTYVNIDDCWMTHNRDSGGHLVPDPAKFPDGIKGTADYVHSLGLKLGIYEDAGTATCAGYPGSLGHETTDAQSFASWGVDYLKYDNCNNTGVSARTRYTTMRDALAATGRPILYSLCNWGQENVWTWGASVGNSWRTTGDISPTYSSMLSIFHSNVGLASYAGPGHWNDPDMLEIGNGSMTAAENRSEFSLWAEMAAPLIAGTNIPQASSATLSVLTNSRVIAVDQDPLGKQGTMVSSSGGLDVLAKPLANGDVSVALFNETGSTATITTTASAIGKTGASAYTLTDLWSGATSTTSGTISASVPAHGTVMYRVAGGTSGGTTGVTGPLHAVGSGKCLDVPNGTTTAGTQVEIWSCNGGTNQTWTHTATDQLTVYSGSGQMCLDAYDNRTAPGTKVEIWQCNGQSNQQWSLNSDGTVTGRQSGLCLGVAGGATADGALAELQTCDGSGGQRWTLG
;
A
#
# COMPACT_ATOMS: atom_id res chain seq x y z
N MET A 1 -53.80 37.67 -41.72
CA MET A 1 -55.06 38.40 -41.38
C MET A 1 -55.90 37.54 -40.43
N PRO A 2 -56.52 38.05 -39.39
CA PRO A 2 -56.16 39.23 -38.63
C PRO A 2 -55.81 38.98 -37.16
N THR A 3 -55.16 39.89 -36.61
CA THR A 3 -54.92 40.38 -35.27
C THR A 3 -56.10 40.39 -34.32
N SER A 4 -55.89 40.07 -33.03
CA SER A 4 -56.60 40.73 -31.94
C SER A 4 -55.77 40.70 -30.66
N THR A 5 -55.45 41.90 -30.25
CA THR A 5 -54.87 42.35 -28.99
C THR A 5 -55.91 42.42 -27.90
N THR A 6 -55.64 42.07 -26.67
CA THR A 6 -56.19 42.73 -25.46
C THR A 6 -55.24 42.64 -24.28
N GLY A 7 -55.01 43.76 -23.66
CA GLY A 7 -54.04 44.10 -22.65
C GLY A 7 -54.48 43.84 -21.19
N PRO A 8 -53.71 44.36 -20.23
CA PRO A 8 -53.67 43.80 -18.85
C PRO A 8 -54.69 44.49 -17.93
N ARG A 9 -55.23 43.70 -16.97
CA ARG A 9 -56.05 44.25 -15.86
C ARG A 9 -55.24 44.31 -14.58
N ARG A 10 -55.33 45.47 -13.91
CA ARG A 10 -54.78 45.82 -12.60
C ARG A 10 -55.56 45.22 -11.44
N PRO A 11 -54.94 45.05 -10.25
CA PRO A 11 -55.60 44.49 -9.07
C PRO A 11 -56.41 45.56 -8.25
N ARG A 12 -57.42 45.07 -7.51
CA ARG A 12 -58.20 45.84 -6.55
C ARG A 12 -57.72 45.58 -5.12
N PRO A 13 -57.97 46.60 -4.19
CA PRO A 13 -57.39 46.63 -2.86
C PRO A 13 -58.25 45.96 -1.78
N LEU A 14 -57.58 45.56 -0.69
CA LEU A 14 -58.10 44.97 0.53
C LEU A 14 -58.76 46.06 1.45
N PRO A 15 -59.74 45.69 2.25
CA PRO A 15 -60.26 46.58 3.33
C PRO A 15 -59.61 46.24 4.71
N PRO A 16 -59.74 47.17 5.70
CA PRO A 16 -58.88 47.24 6.87
C PRO A 16 -59.41 46.50 8.11
N LEU A 17 -58.51 46.30 9.05
CA LEU A 17 -58.66 45.72 10.40
C LEU A 17 -59.55 46.57 11.35
N PRO A 18 -60.08 45.94 12.41
CA PRO A 18 -60.32 46.66 13.66
C PRO A 18 -59.45 46.19 14.82
N SER A 19 -58.94 47.16 15.52
CA SER A 19 -58.23 47.08 16.78
C SER A 19 -59.17 46.83 17.96
N LEU A 20 -58.75 46.00 18.94
CA LEU A 20 -59.19 46.22 20.36
C LEU A 20 -58.08 45.74 21.33
N ARG A 21 -57.76 46.69 22.18
CA ARG A 21 -56.90 46.55 23.36
C ARG A 21 -57.66 45.96 24.55
N ARG A 22 -56.94 45.38 25.46
CA ARG A 22 -57.06 45.23 26.95
C ARG A 22 -56.95 43.78 27.38
N THR A 23 -56.31 43.33 28.46
CA THR A 23 -55.51 43.84 29.57
C THR A 23 -55.02 42.62 30.36
N LEU A 24 -53.78 42.68 30.85
CA LEU A 24 -53.17 42.04 32.05
C LEU A 24 -53.80 40.77 32.67
N ALA A 25 -52.97 39.69 32.84
CA ALA A 25 -52.48 39.28 34.16
C ALA A 25 -51.51 38.07 34.08
N LEU A 26 -50.46 38.21 34.81
CA LEU A 26 -49.40 37.24 35.17
C LEU A 26 -49.89 35.81 35.40
N LEU A 27 -49.07 34.85 34.89
CA LEU A 27 -48.55 33.70 35.67
C LEU A 27 -47.31 33.13 34.95
N PHE A 28 -46.21 33.22 35.64
CA PHE A 28 -44.94 32.57 35.26
C PHE A 28 -45.10 31.04 35.28
N SER A 29 -44.80 30.37 34.18
CA SER A 29 -44.42 28.96 34.18
C SER A 29 -43.36 28.76 33.10
N THR A 30 -42.12 28.62 33.54
CA THR A 30 -40.96 28.31 32.77
C THR A 30 -41.05 26.89 32.20
N ALA A 31 -41.32 26.77 30.92
CA ALA A 31 -41.03 25.53 30.18
C ALA A 31 -39.84 25.81 29.26
N LEU A 32 -38.65 25.37 29.69
CA LEU A 32 -37.48 25.28 28.82
C LEU A 32 -37.73 24.17 27.78
N LEU A 33 -38.10 24.56 26.57
CA LEU A 33 -37.97 23.67 25.40
C LEU A 33 -36.48 23.65 25.00
N ALA A 34 -35.76 22.62 25.43
CA ALA A 34 -34.44 22.29 24.90
C ALA A 34 -34.62 21.80 23.44
N LEU A 35 -34.32 22.64 22.47
CA LEU A 35 -34.09 22.20 21.09
C LEU A 35 -32.82 21.34 21.10
N ALA A 36 -32.98 20.02 21.14
CA ALA A 36 -31.92 19.08 20.81
C ALA A 36 -31.67 19.15 19.29
N VAL A 37 -30.71 19.97 18.88
CA VAL A 37 -30.11 19.86 17.55
C VAL A 37 -29.31 18.56 17.55
N PRO A 38 -29.61 17.54 16.70
CA PRO A 38 -28.73 16.42 16.57
C PRO A 38 -27.44 16.94 15.91
N LEU A 39 -26.35 16.98 16.70
CA LEU A 39 -25.02 17.04 16.14
C LEU A 39 -24.85 15.77 15.27
N LEU A 40 -25.05 15.91 13.95
CA LEU A 40 -24.48 14.95 13.01
C LEU A 40 -22.96 15.00 13.21
N SER A 41 -22.45 14.11 14.04
CA SER A 41 -21.04 13.74 14.00
C SER A 41 -20.81 13.18 12.59
N LEU A 42 -20.16 13.95 11.74
CA LEU A 42 -19.47 13.42 10.56
C LEU A 42 -18.41 12.44 11.09
N GLY A 43 -18.85 11.22 11.36
CA GLY A 43 -17.93 10.13 11.63
C GLY A 43 -17.06 9.98 10.40
N VAL A 44 -15.78 10.33 10.52
CA VAL A 44 -14.77 9.87 9.60
C VAL A 44 -14.87 8.34 9.67
N ALA A 45 -15.33 7.71 8.58
CA ALA A 45 -15.35 6.26 8.51
C ALA A 45 -13.91 5.78 8.78
N PRO A 46 -13.71 4.80 9.67
CA PRO A 46 -12.38 4.23 9.85
C PRO A 46 -11.88 3.75 8.48
N PRO A 47 -10.58 3.88 8.19
CA PRO A 47 -10.01 3.32 6.98
C PRO A 47 -10.43 1.85 6.89
N ALA A 48 -10.83 1.41 5.70
CA ALA A 48 -11.20 0.02 5.48
C ALA A 48 -10.03 -0.87 5.93
N ALA A 49 -10.28 -1.73 6.90
CA ALA A 49 -9.24 -2.66 7.34
C ALA A 49 -8.81 -3.52 6.15
N ALA A 50 -7.50 -3.72 5.98
CA ALA A 50 -6.96 -4.60 4.96
C ALA A 50 -7.54 -6.01 5.08
N LEU A 51 -7.63 -6.74 3.95
CA LEU A 51 -8.02 -8.14 3.95
C LEU A 51 -7.00 -8.94 4.80
N GLY A 52 -7.42 -9.40 5.97
CA GLY A 52 -6.55 -10.03 6.98
C GLY A 52 -6.16 -11.48 6.65
N ASN A 53 -5.78 -11.77 5.39
CA ASN A 53 -5.38 -13.11 4.94
C ASN A 53 -3.86 -13.37 5.00
N GLY A 54 -3.06 -12.38 5.44
CA GLY A 54 -1.59 -12.48 5.57
C GLY A 54 -0.83 -12.54 4.25
N LEU A 55 -1.49 -12.27 3.10
CA LEU A 55 -0.88 -12.29 1.78
C LEU A 55 -0.44 -10.89 1.32
N ALA A 56 0.47 -10.84 0.37
CA ALA A 56 1.01 -9.61 -0.23
C ALA A 56 1.49 -8.55 0.81
N PRO A 57 2.33 -8.92 1.80
CA PRO A 57 2.90 -7.92 2.72
C PRO A 57 3.73 -6.86 1.98
N THR A 58 4.27 -7.22 0.82
CA THR A 58 4.84 -6.34 -0.22
C THR A 58 4.10 -6.58 -1.53
N PRO A 59 4.20 -5.69 -2.54
CA PRO A 59 3.56 -5.91 -3.83
C PRO A 59 3.95 -7.26 -4.44
N GLN A 60 2.99 -7.95 -5.03
CA GLN A 60 3.25 -9.24 -5.67
C GLN A 60 4.12 -9.09 -6.92
N MET A 61 5.03 -10.05 -7.14
CA MET A 61 5.89 -10.12 -8.30
C MET A 61 5.65 -11.42 -9.07
N GLY A 62 5.54 -11.32 -10.40
CA GLY A 62 5.25 -12.50 -11.22
C GLY A 62 5.22 -12.22 -12.71
N PHE A 63 4.56 -13.11 -13.41
CA PHE A 63 4.28 -13.07 -14.84
C PHE A 63 2.79 -13.29 -15.08
N ASN A 64 2.25 -12.70 -16.15
CA ASN A 64 0.93 -13.00 -16.69
C ASN A 64 1.04 -13.08 -18.22
N ASP A 65 0.37 -14.06 -18.82
CA ASP A 65 0.57 -14.38 -20.24
C ASP A 65 -0.22 -13.50 -21.21
N TRP A 66 -1.19 -12.69 -20.73
CA TRP A 66 -2.13 -11.98 -21.60
C TRP A 66 -1.44 -11.06 -22.62
N ASN A 67 -0.57 -10.16 -22.15
CA ASN A 67 -0.01 -9.12 -23.02
C ASN A 67 0.90 -9.67 -24.11
N ALA A 68 1.59 -10.78 -23.84
CA ALA A 68 2.48 -11.42 -24.81
C ALA A 68 1.76 -12.42 -25.72
N TYR A 69 0.69 -13.05 -25.25
CA TYR A 69 0.15 -14.24 -25.92
C TYR A 69 -1.38 -14.22 -26.15
N GLY A 70 -2.14 -13.41 -25.42
CA GLY A 70 -3.60 -13.41 -25.48
C GLY A 70 -4.16 -14.81 -25.31
N CYS A 71 -5.11 -15.21 -26.14
CA CYS A 71 -5.70 -16.55 -26.11
C CYS A 71 -4.79 -17.70 -26.60
N ASN A 72 -3.54 -17.43 -26.99
CA ASN A 72 -2.57 -18.47 -27.34
C ASN A 72 -1.88 -19.08 -26.10
N VAL A 73 -2.62 -19.23 -25.03
CA VAL A 73 -2.16 -19.86 -23.78
C VAL A 73 -2.23 -21.38 -23.88
N SER A 74 -1.25 -22.06 -23.26
CA SER A 74 -1.23 -23.51 -23.14
C SER A 74 -0.40 -23.95 -21.94
N GLU A 75 -0.62 -25.17 -21.49
CA GLU A 75 0.17 -25.80 -20.43
C GLU A 75 1.67 -25.78 -20.73
N SER A 76 2.05 -26.09 -21.98
CA SER A 76 3.48 -26.06 -22.41
C SER A 76 4.07 -24.66 -22.33
N LEU A 77 3.30 -23.61 -22.66
CA LEU A 77 3.70 -22.22 -22.53
C LEU A 77 3.95 -21.86 -21.05
N ILE A 78 2.99 -22.16 -20.18
CA ILE A 78 3.09 -21.87 -18.75
C ILE A 78 4.28 -22.63 -18.11
N LYS A 79 4.41 -23.93 -18.41
CA LYS A 79 5.56 -24.73 -17.94
C LYS A 79 6.90 -24.18 -18.44
N SER A 80 7.00 -23.79 -19.71
CA SER A 80 8.23 -23.20 -20.26
C SER A 80 8.55 -21.83 -19.67
N THR A 81 7.56 -21.02 -19.39
CA THR A 81 7.72 -19.73 -18.72
C THR A 81 8.19 -19.90 -17.27
N ALA A 82 7.56 -20.80 -16.52
CA ALA A 82 8.00 -21.12 -15.17
C ALA A 82 9.46 -21.62 -15.14
N GLN A 83 9.83 -22.50 -16.07
CA GLN A 83 11.21 -22.97 -16.21
C GLN A 83 12.19 -21.83 -16.55
N ALA A 84 11.79 -20.92 -17.44
CA ALA A 84 12.61 -19.75 -17.78
C ALA A 84 12.78 -18.83 -16.55
N MET A 85 11.72 -18.50 -15.83
CA MET A 85 11.80 -17.69 -14.60
C MET A 85 12.70 -18.34 -13.54
N HIS A 86 12.64 -19.66 -13.41
CA HIS A 86 13.49 -20.43 -12.50
C HIS A 86 14.98 -20.32 -12.85
N THR A 87 15.34 -20.23 -14.13
CA THR A 87 16.73 -20.32 -14.59
C THR A 87 17.36 -19.00 -15.02
N ASN A 88 16.58 -17.97 -15.36
CA ASN A 88 17.09 -16.70 -15.91
C ASN A 88 17.33 -15.59 -14.88
N GLY A 89 17.17 -15.89 -13.59
CA GLY A 89 17.39 -14.95 -12.49
C GLY A 89 16.12 -14.25 -11.97
N MET A 90 14.97 -14.36 -12.63
CA MET A 90 13.72 -13.71 -12.17
C MET A 90 13.26 -14.27 -10.83
N GLN A 91 13.24 -15.60 -10.65
CA GLN A 91 12.88 -16.19 -9.35
C GLN A 91 13.84 -15.72 -8.24
N ALA A 92 15.15 -15.69 -8.51
CA ALA A 92 16.14 -15.18 -7.56
C ALA A 92 15.95 -13.68 -7.24
N ALA A 93 15.38 -12.92 -8.18
CA ALA A 93 15.04 -11.51 -7.98
C ALA A 93 13.71 -11.29 -7.23
N GLY A 94 12.95 -12.37 -6.93
CA GLY A 94 11.70 -12.30 -6.15
C GLY A 94 10.41 -12.56 -6.93
N TYR A 95 10.48 -12.79 -8.23
CA TYR A 95 9.29 -13.14 -9.03
C TYR A 95 8.80 -14.54 -8.65
N THR A 96 7.57 -14.61 -8.16
CA THR A 96 7.05 -15.84 -7.55
C THR A 96 5.86 -16.41 -8.32
N TYR A 97 5.01 -15.57 -8.89
CA TYR A 97 3.77 -16.00 -9.51
C TYR A 97 3.91 -16.22 -11.02
N VAL A 98 3.31 -17.30 -11.54
CA VAL A 98 3.14 -17.59 -12.96
C VAL A 98 1.64 -17.68 -13.21
N ASN A 99 1.07 -16.62 -13.78
CA ASN A 99 -0.37 -16.47 -13.91
C ASN A 99 -0.85 -16.83 -15.31
N ILE A 100 -1.85 -17.71 -15.38
CA ILE A 100 -2.65 -17.99 -16.56
C ILE A 100 -3.75 -16.93 -16.62
N ASP A 101 -3.89 -16.25 -17.77
CA ASP A 101 -4.96 -15.29 -18.02
C ASP A 101 -6.17 -15.96 -18.73
N ASP A 102 -7.03 -15.21 -19.40
CA ASP A 102 -8.26 -15.72 -20.05
C ASP A 102 -8.00 -16.82 -21.08
N CYS A 103 -9.03 -17.49 -21.55
CA CYS A 103 -8.99 -18.50 -22.60
C CYS A 103 -8.38 -19.87 -22.23
N TRP A 104 -8.20 -20.18 -20.95
CA TRP A 104 -7.66 -21.47 -20.50
C TRP A 104 -8.71 -22.59 -20.48
N MET A 105 -9.99 -22.26 -20.41
CA MET A 105 -11.11 -23.18 -20.22
C MET A 105 -11.89 -23.42 -21.51
N THR A 106 -12.80 -24.37 -21.47
CA THR A 106 -13.80 -24.62 -22.52
C THR A 106 -14.96 -23.61 -22.44
N HIS A 107 -15.72 -23.45 -23.56
CA HIS A 107 -16.88 -22.54 -23.60
C HIS A 107 -18.10 -23.02 -22.78
N ASN A 108 -18.04 -24.20 -22.20
CA ASN A 108 -19.14 -24.73 -21.40
C ASN A 108 -18.62 -25.29 -20.09
N ARG A 109 -19.38 -25.08 -19.04
CA ARG A 109 -19.20 -25.78 -17.76
C ARG A 109 -19.62 -27.26 -17.91
N ASP A 110 -19.12 -28.13 -17.05
CA ASP A 110 -19.57 -29.53 -16.99
C ASP A 110 -21.01 -29.66 -16.43
N SER A 111 -21.52 -30.87 -16.37
CA SER A 111 -22.88 -31.15 -15.85
C SER A 111 -23.02 -30.84 -14.35
N GLY A 112 -21.90 -30.68 -13.61
CA GLY A 112 -21.87 -30.28 -12.22
C GLY A 112 -21.75 -28.77 -12.05
N GLY A 113 -21.63 -28.00 -13.14
CA GLY A 113 -21.47 -26.56 -13.14
C GLY A 113 -20.01 -26.09 -12.94
N HIS A 114 -19.03 -27.00 -13.01
CA HIS A 114 -17.63 -26.65 -12.85
C HIS A 114 -17.02 -26.10 -14.15
N LEU A 115 -16.04 -25.22 -14.02
CA LEU A 115 -15.17 -24.82 -15.12
C LEU A 115 -14.33 -26.02 -15.58
N VAL A 116 -14.15 -26.15 -16.89
CA VAL A 116 -13.42 -27.26 -17.48
C VAL A 116 -12.19 -26.72 -18.21
N PRO A 117 -10.96 -27.05 -17.77
CA PRO A 117 -9.76 -26.73 -18.54
C PRO A 117 -9.89 -27.29 -19.97
N ASP A 118 -9.49 -26.49 -20.97
CA ASP A 118 -9.50 -26.97 -22.35
C ASP A 118 -8.46 -28.10 -22.51
N PRO A 119 -8.87 -29.35 -22.79
CA PRO A 119 -7.94 -30.48 -22.82
C PRO A 119 -6.95 -30.43 -23.99
N ALA A 120 -7.21 -29.60 -25.01
CA ALA A 120 -6.25 -29.36 -26.09
C ALA A 120 -5.13 -28.38 -25.65
N LYS A 121 -5.44 -27.46 -24.74
CA LYS A 121 -4.50 -26.49 -24.21
C LYS A 121 -3.80 -26.98 -22.92
N PHE A 122 -4.54 -27.66 -22.05
CA PHE A 122 -4.11 -28.12 -20.72
C PHE A 122 -4.40 -29.62 -20.57
N PRO A 123 -3.63 -30.50 -21.24
CA PRO A 123 -3.87 -31.95 -21.22
C PRO A 123 -3.75 -32.58 -19.83
N ASP A 124 -2.87 -32.06 -18.94
CA ASP A 124 -2.75 -32.50 -17.55
C ASP A 124 -3.69 -31.71 -16.60
N GLY A 125 -4.52 -30.82 -17.15
CA GLY A 125 -5.39 -29.91 -16.42
C GLY A 125 -4.63 -28.82 -15.64
N ILE A 126 -5.38 -27.92 -15.00
CA ILE A 126 -4.78 -26.85 -14.20
C ILE A 126 -3.99 -27.41 -13.01
N LYS A 127 -4.49 -28.51 -12.41
CA LYS A 127 -3.75 -29.14 -11.29
C LYS A 127 -2.39 -29.67 -11.72
N GLY A 128 -2.27 -30.34 -12.85
CA GLY A 128 -0.98 -30.84 -13.37
C GLY A 128 -0.02 -29.71 -13.71
N THR A 129 -0.54 -28.60 -14.23
CA THR A 129 0.22 -27.37 -14.45
C THR A 129 0.70 -26.77 -13.14
N ALA A 130 -0.16 -26.69 -12.10
CA ALA A 130 0.20 -26.19 -10.78
C ALA A 130 1.27 -27.05 -10.11
N ASP A 131 1.12 -28.36 -10.13
CA ASP A 131 2.11 -29.29 -9.56
C ASP A 131 3.49 -29.09 -10.19
N TYR A 132 3.57 -28.84 -11.51
CA TYR A 132 4.82 -28.55 -12.18
C TYR A 132 5.41 -27.20 -11.72
N VAL A 133 4.62 -26.15 -11.71
CA VAL A 133 5.05 -24.80 -11.28
C VAL A 133 5.56 -24.84 -9.83
N HIS A 134 4.83 -25.53 -8.96
CA HIS A 134 5.23 -25.73 -7.57
C HIS A 134 6.53 -26.53 -7.43
N SER A 135 6.78 -27.52 -8.32
CA SER A 135 8.04 -28.29 -8.30
C SER A 135 9.28 -27.42 -8.53
N LEU A 136 9.11 -26.25 -9.15
CA LEU A 136 10.17 -25.25 -9.34
C LEU A 136 10.24 -24.22 -8.18
N GLY A 137 9.40 -24.33 -7.15
CA GLY A 137 9.31 -23.38 -6.05
C GLY A 137 8.60 -22.07 -6.43
N LEU A 138 7.85 -22.06 -7.53
CA LEU A 138 6.99 -20.96 -7.99
C LEU A 138 5.55 -21.22 -7.59
N LYS A 139 4.66 -20.25 -7.82
CA LYS A 139 3.23 -20.31 -7.51
C LYS A 139 2.40 -20.12 -8.77
N LEU A 140 1.30 -20.85 -8.90
CA LEU A 140 0.40 -20.73 -10.04
C LEU A 140 -0.74 -19.77 -9.74
N GLY A 141 -0.97 -18.81 -10.65
CA GLY A 141 -2.18 -18.01 -10.69
C GLY A 141 -3.12 -18.43 -11.82
N ILE A 142 -4.37 -18.02 -11.70
CA ILE A 142 -5.43 -18.23 -12.68
C ILE A 142 -6.25 -16.96 -12.87
N TYR A 143 -6.96 -16.89 -13.99
CA TYR A 143 -7.90 -15.83 -14.33
C TYR A 143 -9.33 -16.34 -14.28
N GLU A 144 -10.23 -15.48 -13.83
CA GLU A 144 -11.67 -15.60 -13.97
C GLU A 144 -12.34 -14.23 -14.01
N ASP A 145 -13.65 -14.19 -14.25
CA ASP A 145 -14.43 -12.96 -14.40
C ASP A 145 -15.62 -12.93 -13.42
N ALA A 146 -15.86 -11.76 -12.86
CA ALA A 146 -16.97 -11.51 -11.94
C ALA A 146 -18.34 -11.42 -12.63
N GLY A 147 -18.39 -11.51 -13.96
CA GLY A 147 -19.60 -11.48 -14.77
C GLY A 147 -20.10 -12.88 -15.13
N THR A 148 -21.05 -12.90 -16.06
CA THR A 148 -21.62 -14.15 -16.61
C THR A 148 -20.72 -14.81 -17.67
N ALA A 149 -19.79 -14.03 -18.21
CA ALA A 149 -18.78 -14.50 -19.16
C ALA A 149 -17.51 -13.66 -19.01
N THR A 150 -16.36 -14.27 -19.32
CA THR A 150 -15.07 -13.58 -19.38
C THR A 150 -15.04 -12.55 -20.51
N CYS A 151 -13.97 -11.74 -20.56
CA CYS A 151 -13.79 -10.76 -21.62
C CYS A 151 -13.64 -11.42 -23.00
N ALA A 152 -13.08 -12.62 -23.08
CA ALA A 152 -13.00 -13.41 -24.31
C ALA A 152 -14.24 -14.29 -24.57
N GLY A 153 -15.27 -14.24 -23.72
CA GLY A 153 -16.56 -14.92 -23.93
C GLY A 153 -16.62 -16.35 -23.41
N TYR A 154 -15.73 -16.74 -22.52
CA TYR A 154 -15.78 -18.00 -21.78
C TYR A 154 -16.71 -17.88 -20.54
N PRO A 155 -17.12 -19.00 -19.89
CA PRO A 155 -18.01 -18.93 -18.74
C PRO A 155 -17.41 -18.15 -17.56
N GLY A 156 -18.08 -17.09 -17.10
CA GLY A 156 -17.68 -16.32 -15.91
C GLY A 156 -18.26 -16.90 -14.61
N SER A 157 -17.81 -16.40 -13.47
CA SER A 157 -18.14 -16.91 -12.13
C SER A 157 -19.44 -16.40 -11.53
N LEU A 158 -20.11 -15.41 -12.12
CA LEU A 158 -21.33 -14.83 -11.52
C LEU A 158 -22.40 -15.89 -11.25
N GLY A 159 -22.68 -16.14 -9.96
CA GLY A 159 -23.58 -17.19 -9.49
C GLY A 159 -22.92 -18.58 -9.34
N HIS A 160 -21.62 -18.69 -9.59
CA HIS A 160 -20.83 -19.92 -9.46
C HIS A 160 -19.60 -19.76 -8.54
N GLU A 161 -19.47 -18.63 -7.84
CA GLU A 161 -18.25 -18.22 -7.13
C GLU A 161 -17.77 -19.31 -6.14
N THR A 162 -18.69 -19.94 -5.42
CA THR A 162 -18.35 -21.01 -4.47
C THR A 162 -17.77 -22.25 -5.17
N THR A 163 -18.39 -22.67 -6.29
CA THR A 163 -17.94 -23.83 -7.07
C THR A 163 -16.57 -23.58 -7.70
N ASP A 164 -16.37 -22.38 -8.23
CA ASP A 164 -15.12 -21.99 -8.89
C ASP A 164 -13.99 -21.83 -7.87
N ALA A 165 -14.23 -21.18 -6.74
CA ALA A 165 -13.25 -21.06 -5.66
C ALA A 165 -12.81 -22.43 -5.13
N GLN A 166 -13.75 -23.40 -4.98
CA GLN A 166 -13.43 -24.78 -4.59
C GLN A 166 -12.58 -25.47 -5.66
N SER A 167 -12.88 -25.26 -6.94
CA SER A 167 -12.08 -25.79 -8.05
C SER A 167 -10.65 -25.24 -8.02
N PHE A 168 -10.48 -23.91 -7.88
CA PHE A 168 -9.17 -23.26 -7.79
C PHE A 168 -8.37 -23.79 -6.60
N ALA A 169 -8.98 -23.90 -5.44
CA ALA A 169 -8.33 -24.46 -4.25
C ALA A 169 -7.90 -25.92 -4.46
N SER A 170 -8.75 -26.76 -5.07
CA SER A 170 -8.48 -28.18 -5.34
C SER A 170 -7.36 -28.38 -6.36
N TRP A 171 -7.21 -27.44 -7.29
CA TRP A 171 -6.14 -27.45 -8.31
C TRP A 171 -4.81 -26.92 -7.79
N GLY A 172 -4.79 -26.34 -6.59
CA GLY A 172 -3.56 -25.78 -6.03
C GLY A 172 -3.24 -24.37 -6.52
N VAL A 173 -4.24 -23.59 -6.95
CA VAL A 173 -4.07 -22.19 -7.35
C VAL A 173 -3.68 -21.32 -6.15
N ASP A 174 -2.76 -20.37 -6.37
CA ASP A 174 -2.20 -19.47 -5.35
C ASP A 174 -2.56 -17.99 -5.58
N TYR A 175 -3.10 -17.66 -6.75
CA TYR A 175 -3.42 -16.30 -7.16
C TYR A 175 -4.66 -16.32 -8.08
N LEU A 176 -5.60 -15.42 -7.86
CA LEU A 176 -6.74 -15.21 -8.76
C LEU A 176 -6.74 -13.76 -9.26
N LYS A 177 -6.58 -13.56 -10.58
CA LYS A 177 -6.99 -12.33 -11.28
C LYS A 177 -8.48 -12.43 -11.59
N TYR A 178 -9.28 -11.48 -11.11
CA TYR A 178 -10.74 -11.54 -11.23
C TYR A 178 -11.25 -10.31 -11.97
N ASP A 179 -11.75 -10.48 -13.19
CA ASP A 179 -12.06 -9.42 -14.14
C ASP A 179 -13.50 -8.91 -14.01
N ASN A 180 -13.93 -7.99 -14.89
CA ASN A 180 -15.13 -7.16 -14.75
C ASN A 180 -16.04 -7.15 -16.00
N CYS A 181 -15.82 -8.00 -16.95
CA CYS A 181 -16.65 -8.10 -18.17
C CYS A 181 -18.05 -8.66 -17.87
N ASN A 182 -18.99 -8.47 -18.76
CA ASN A 182 -20.33 -9.10 -18.73
C ASN A 182 -21.04 -9.09 -17.36
N ASN A 183 -20.91 -7.99 -16.62
CA ASN A 183 -21.29 -7.85 -15.21
C ASN A 183 -22.80 -7.70 -14.96
N THR A 184 -23.63 -7.61 -16.01
CA THR A 184 -25.11 -7.54 -15.98
C THR A 184 -25.67 -6.43 -15.07
N GLY A 185 -24.90 -5.38 -14.78
CA GLY A 185 -25.29 -4.24 -13.94
C GLY A 185 -25.26 -4.53 -12.43
N VAL A 186 -24.72 -5.67 -12.00
CA VAL A 186 -24.48 -5.94 -10.58
C VAL A 186 -23.24 -5.16 -10.12
N SER A 187 -23.32 -4.46 -8.98
CA SER A 187 -22.20 -3.69 -8.42
C SER A 187 -20.93 -4.54 -8.32
N ALA A 188 -19.80 -3.96 -8.74
CA ALA A 188 -18.49 -4.61 -8.64
C ALA A 188 -18.20 -5.00 -7.18
N ARG A 189 -18.41 -4.09 -6.24
CA ARG A 189 -18.19 -4.38 -4.81
C ARG A 189 -18.93 -5.63 -4.35
N THR A 190 -20.17 -5.83 -4.76
CA THR A 190 -20.95 -7.04 -4.40
C THR A 190 -20.33 -8.29 -4.99
N ARG A 191 -20.06 -8.30 -6.30
CA ARG A 191 -19.52 -9.47 -7.03
C ARG A 191 -18.14 -9.88 -6.49
N TYR A 192 -17.26 -8.91 -6.31
CA TYR A 192 -15.91 -9.17 -5.78
C TYR A 192 -15.93 -9.61 -4.32
N THR A 193 -16.85 -9.07 -3.50
CA THR A 193 -17.03 -9.53 -2.11
C THR A 193 -17.51 -10.98 -2.06
N THR A 194 -18.44 -11.39 -2.95
CA THR A 194 -18.92 -12.77 -3.02
C THR A 194 -17.78 -13.75 -3.33
N MET A 195 -16.92 -13.44 -4.29
CA MET A 195 -15.75 -14.28 -4.60
C MET A 195 -14.73 -14.29 -3.45
N ARG A 196 -14.46 -13.14 -2.79
CA ARG A 196 -13.62 -13.08 -1.58
C ARG A 196 -14.08 -14.08 -0.53
N ASP A 197 -15.38 -14.08 -0.23
CA ASP A 197 -15.97 -14.95 0.79
C ASP A 197 -15.91 -16.43 0.37
N ALA A 198 -16.11 -16.70 -0.92
CA ALA A 198 -15.97 -18.04 -1.48
C ALA A 198 -14.52 -18.55 -1.40
N LEU A 199 -13.52 -17.71 -1.73
CA LEU A 199 -12.10 -18.04 -1.59
C LEU A 199 -11.72 -18.31 -0.13
N ALA A 200 -12.17 -17.45 0.79
CA ALA A 200 -11.91 -17.61 2.22
C ALA A 200 -12.49 -18.92 2.76
N ALA A 201 -13.68 -19.31 2.31
CA ALA A 201 -14.35 -20.55 2.72
C ALA A 201 -13.59 -21.82 2.30
N THR A 202 -12.71 -21.75 1.29
CA THR A 202 -11.88 -22.91 0.89
C THR A 202 -10.77 -23.24 1.88
N GLY A 203 -10.36 -22.27 2.71
CA GLY A 203 -9.22 -22.38 3.63
C GLY A 203 -7.85 -22.36 2.93
N ARG A 204 -7.78 -22.29 1.58
CA ARG A 204 -6.51 -22.13 0.85
C ARG A 204 -6.13 -20.65 0.77
N PRO A 205 -4.86 -20.27 1.06
CA PRO A 205 -4.40 -18.91 0.88
C PRO A 205 -4.21 -18.60 -0.62
N ILE A 206 -5.18 -17.91 -1.22
CA ILE A 206 -5.17 -17.48 -2.61
C ILE A 206 -5.08 -15.96 -2.62
N LEU A 207 -4.02 -15.39 -3.23
CA LEU A 207 -3.91 -13.96 -3.44
C LEU A 207 -5.02 -13.50 -4.39
N TYR A 208 -5.76 -12.47 -3.99
CA TYR A 208 -6.92 -12.02 -4.74
C TYR A 208 -6.68 -10.64 -5.35
N SER A 209 -6.60 -10.58 -6.67
CA SER A 209 -6.35 -9.37 -7.48
C SER A 209 -7.62 -8.95 -8.19
N LEU A 210 -8.12 -7.75 -7.88
CA LEU A 210 -9.35 -7.20 -8.42
C LEU A 210 -9.06 -6.47 -9.73
N CYS A 211 -9.61 -6.93 -10.83
CA CYS A 211 -9.40 -6.35 -12.16
C CYS A 211 -10.64 -5.59 -12.64
N ASN A 212 -11.10 -4.60 -11.86
CA ASN A 212 -12.31 -3.82 -12.21
C ASN A 212 -12.03 -2.46 -12.85
N TRP A 213 -10.83 -2.22 -13.33
CA TRP A 213 -10.43 -1.06 -14.15
C TRP A 213 -10.66 0.30 -13.50
N GLY A 214 -10.57 0.39 -12.17
CA GLY A 214 -10.83 1.62 -11.42
C GLY A 214 -12.31 1.98 -11.25
N GLN A 215 -13.22 1.18 -11.79
CA GLN A 215 -14.65 1.43 -11.67
C GLN A 215 -15.12 1.43 -10.21
N GLU A 216 -16.16 2.20 -9.92
CA GLU A 216 -16.69 2.39 -8.57
C GLU A 216 -15.63 2.89 -7.56
N ASN A 217 -14.55 3.56 -8.03
CA ASN A 217 -13.42 4.01 -7.21
C ASN A 217 -12.91 2.87 -6.30
N VAL A 218 -12.54 1.76 -6.90
CA VAL A 218 -12.16 0.52 -6.21
C VAL A 218 -11.15 0.71 -5.08
N TRP A 219 -10.25 1.68 -5.19
CA TRP A 219 -9.30 2.03 -4.14
C TRP A 219 -9.96 2.41 -2.81
N THR A 220 -11.22 2.88 -2.82
CA THR A 220 -11.94 3.26 -1.60
C THR A 220 -12.51 2.07 -0.81
N TRP A 221 -12.64 0.89 -1.43
CA TRP A 221 -13.21 -0.30 -0.82
C TRP A 221 -12.37 -1.58 -1.04
N GLY A 222 -11.46 -1.57 -2.01
CA GLY A 222 -10.69 -2.74 -2.43
C GLY A 222 -9.86 -3.35 -1.32
N ALA A 223 -9.30 -2.55 -0.41
CA ALA A 223 -8.46 -3.01 0.69
C ALA A 223 -9.13 -4.08 1.58
N SER A 224 -10.45 -3.99 1.78
CA SER A 224 -11.23 -4.97 2.54
C SER A 224 -11.66 -6.21 1.72
N VAL A 225 -11.38 -6.21 0.41
CA VAL A 225 -11.91 -7.24 -0.51
C VAL A 225 -10.79 -8.04 -1.15
N GLY A 226 -9.70 -7.41 -1.58
CA GLY A 226 -8.59 -8.05 -2.29
C GLY A 226 -7.23 -7.55 -1.83
N ASN A 227 -6.18 -8.20 -2.33
CA ASN A 227 -4.79 -7.87 -2.03
C ASN A 227 -4.20 -6.82 -2.99
N SER A 228 -4.82 -6.62 -4.15
CA SER A 228 -4.53 -5.54 -5.10
C SER A 228 -5.76 -5.24 -5.95
N TRP A 229 -5.76 -4.09 -6.60
CA TRP A 229 -6.85 -3.69 -7.50
C TRP A 229 -6.34 -2.84 -8.65
N ARG A 230 -6.77 -3.17 -9.86
CA ARG A 230 -6.53 -2.38 -11.06
C ARG A 230 -7.18 -1.00 -10.93
N THR A 231 -6.37 0.03 -11.12
CA THR A 231 -6.81 1.44 -10.98
C THR A 231 -7.28 2.04 -12.29
N THR A 232 -6.96 1.41 -13.41
CA THR A 232 -7.26 1.87 -14.78
C THR A 232 -7.69 0.72 -15.69
N GLY A 233 -8.15 1.04 -16.89
CA GLY A 233 -8.23 0.09 -18.01
C GLY A 233 -6.86 -0.46 -18.41
N ASP A 234 -6.84 -1.33 -19.42
CA ASP A 234 -5.65 -2.09 -19.76
C ASP A 234 -4.53 -1.23 -20.36
N ILE A 235 -3.30 -1.58 -19.98
CA ILE A 235 -2.09 -1.01 -20.54
C ILE A 235 -1.86 -1.57 -21.96
N SER A 236 -1.25 -0.75 -22.81
CA SER A 236 -0.68 -1.19 -24.08
C SER A 236 0.81 -0.83 -24.14
N PRO A 237 1.63 -1.56 -24.94
CA PRO A 237 3.08 -1.42 -24.95
C PRO A 237 3.55 -0.15 -25.67
N THR A 238 3.08 1.00 -25.17
CA THR A 238 3.44 2.34 -25.69
C THR A 238 3.70 3.31 -24.54
N TYR A 239 4.61 4.24 -24.76
CA TYR A 239 4.91 5.29 -23.78
C TYR A 239 3.68 6.09 -23.35
N SER A 240 2.81 6.45 -24.30
CA SER A 240 1.60 7.22 -24.00
C SER A 240 0.60 6.46 -23.10
N SER A 241 0.49 5.14 -23.26
CA SER A 241 -0.34 4.32 -22.38
C SER A 241 0.26 4.25 -20.98
N MET A 242 1.55 3.93 -20.87
CA MET A 242 2.29 3.91 -19.61
C MET A 242 2.16 5.24 -18.85
N LEU A 243 2.38 6.36 -19.53
CA LEU A 243 2.28 7.70 -18.95
C LEU A 243 0.87 8.02 -18.43
N SER A 244 -0.16 7.70 -19.22
CA SER A 244 -1.56 7.91 -18.83
C SER A 244 -1.93 7.13 -17.57
N ILE A 245 -1.46 5.89 -17.47
CA ILE A 245 -1.70 5.01 -16.33
C ILE A 245 -0.92 5.50 -15.10
N PHE A 246 0.34 5.90 -15.27
CA PHE A 246 1.12 6.53 -14.20
C PHE A 246 0.38 7.73 -13.59
N HIS A 247 -0.09 8.67 -14.43
CA HIS A 247 -0.84 9.85 -13.96
C HIS A 247 -2.11 9.48 -13.19
N SER A 248 -2.78 8.42 -13.62
CA SER A 248 -4.01 7.95 -12.95
C SER A 248 -3.72 7.30 -11.59
N ASN A 249 -2.57 6.65 -11.43
CA ASN A 249 -2.23 5.86 -10.24
C ASN A 249 -1.43 6.65 -9.18
N VAL A 250 -0.58 7.60 -9.59
CA VAL A 250 0.37 8.29 -8.69
C VAL A 250 -0.31 9.03 -7.54
N GLY A 251 -1.53 9.53 -7.74
CA GLY A 251 -2.33 10.23 -6.73
C GLY A 251 -3.00 9.33 -5.69
N LEU A 252 -2.91 8.01 -5.81
CA LEU A 252 -3.68 7.06 -5.00
C LEU A 252 -2.90 6.50 -3.79
N ALA A 253 -1.76 7.09 -3.44
CA ALA A 253 -0.84 6.61 -2.40
C ALA A 253 -1.50 6.33 -1.03
N SER A 254 -2.51 7.11 -0.66
CA SER A 254 -3.20 6.97 0.64
C SER A 254 -4.06 5.71 0.77
N TYR A 255 -4.29 4.99 -0.33
CA TYR A 255 -5.12 3.79 -0.37
C TYR A 255 -4.30 2.49 -0.34
N ALA A 256 -3.01 2.56 -0.69
CA ALA A 256 -2.12 1.41 -0.72
C ALA A 256 -1.33 1.22 0.57
N GLY A 257 -1.00 -0.02 0.88
CA GLY A 257 -0.21 -0.40 2.04
C GLY A 257 -0.01 -1.92 2.14
N PRO A 258 0.68 -2.42 3.16
CA PRO A 258 0.93 -3.84 3.33
C PRO A 258 -0.36 -4.68 3.26
N GLY A 259 -0.35 -5.67 2.37
CA GLY A 259 -1.48 -6.56 2.11
C GLY A 259 -2.52 -6.03 1.11
N HIS A 260 -2.39 -4.78 0.61
CA HIS A 260 -3.37 -4.17 -0.28
C HIS A 260 -2.73 -3.06 -1.15
N TRP A 261 -2.71 -3.25 -2.48
CA TRP A 261 -1.91 -2.44 -3.40
C TRP A 261 -2.73 -1.87 -4.55
N ASN A 262 -2.43 -0.61 -4.92
CA ASN A 262 -2.86 -0.05 -6.20
C ASN A 262 -2.12 -0.77 -7.33
N ASP A 263 -2.83 -1.20 -8.34
CA ASP A 263 -2.30 -1.94 -9.48
C ASP A 263 -2.47 -1.11 -10.77
N PRO A 264 -1.40 -0.53 -11.29
CA PRO A 264 -1.42 0.22 -12.55
C PRO A 264 -1.34 -0.67 -13.78
N ASP A 265 -1.53 -1.98 -13.64
CA ASP A 265 -1.41 -3.02 -14.65
C ASP A 265 0.01 -3.58 -14.83
N MET A 266 0.10 -4.59 -15.68
CA MET A 266 1.31 -5.35 -15.97
C MET A 266 2.42 -4.47 -16.56
N LEU A 267 3.65 -4.93 -16.35
CA LEU A 267 4.84 -4.32 -16.96
C LEU A 267 4.95 -4.73 -18.43
N GLU A 268 5.12 -3.75 -19.30
CA GLU A 268 5.32 -3.93 -20.73
C GLU A 268 6.82 -3.94 -21.14
N ILE A 269 7.70 -4.23 -20.22
CA ILE A 269 9.16 -4.20 -20.42
C ILE A 269 9.58 -5.14 -21.54
N GLY A 270 10.09 -4.55 -22.64
CA GLY A 270 10.52 -5.30 -23.82
C GLY A 270 9.42 -5.63 -24.81
N ASN A 271 8.19 -5.23 -24.55
CA ASN A 271 7.07 -5.33 -25.47
C ASN A 271 6.96 -4.07 -26.37
N GLY A 272 6.33 -4.23 -27.53
CA GLY A 272 5.95 -3.12 -28.42
C GLY A 272 7.11 -2.25 -28.88
N SER A 273 6.92 -0.92 -28.76
CA SER A 273 7.85 0.07 -29.32
C SER A 273 8.53 0.97 -28.28
N MET A 274 8.38 0.68 -26.98
CA MET A 274 9.03 1.47 -25.94
C MET A 274 10.55 1.38 -26.03
N THR A 275 11.21 2.53 -25.93
CA THR A 275 12.67 2.64 -25.92
C THR A 275 13.26 2.07 -24.62
N ALA A 276 14.57 1.89 -24.58
CA ALA A 276 15.26 1.45 -23.36
C ALA A 276 15.09 2.45 -22.20
N ALA A 277 14.95 3.76 -22.48
CA ALA A 277 14.69 4.78 -21.47
C ALA A 277 13.26 4.63 -20.92
N GLU A 278 12.27 4.45 -21.79
CA GLU A 278 10.86 4.30 -21.42
C GLU A 278 10.62 3.02 -20.63
N ASN A 279 11.22 1.88 -21.03
CA ASN A 279 11.18 0.63 -20.25
C ASN A 279 11.75 0.81 -18.83
N ARG A 280 12.87 1.56 -18.70
CA ARG A 280 13.43 1.85 -17.37
C ARG A 280 12.54 2.80 -16.57
N SER A 281 11.87 3.75 -17.24
CA SER A 281 10.93 4.67 -16.61
C SER A 281 9.72 3.91 -16.06
N GLU A 282 9.11 3.03 -16.85
CA GLU A 282 8.02 2.18 -16.39
C GLU A 282 8.42 1.42 -15.12
N PHE A 283 9.53 0.68 -15.15
CA PHE A 283 9.98 -0.11 -14.02
C PHE A 283 10.30 0.75 -12.78
N SER A 284 10.93 1.92 -12.99
CA SER A 284 11.22 2.87 -11.89
C SER A 284 9.96 3.44 -11.26
N LEU A 285 8.98 3.84 -12.08
CA LEU A 285 7.74 4.45 -11.62
C LEU A 285 6.84 3.43 -10.92
N TRP A 286 6.72 2.19 -11.45
CA TRP A 286 6.00 1.10 -10.77
C TRP A 286 6.61 0.80 -9.42
N ALA A 287 7.94 0.69 -9.33
CA ALA A 287 8.64 0.47 -8.06
C ALA A 287 8.47 1.65 -7.08
N GLU A 288 8.53 2.89 -7.56
CA GLU A 288 8.29 4.06 -6.73
C GLU A 288 6.84 4.09 -6.21
N MET A 289 5.88 3.66 -7.03
CA MET A 289 4.47 3.57 -6.64
C MET A 289 4.13 2.34 -5.78
N ALA A 290 5.09 1.46 -5.45
CA ALA A 290 4.84 0.20 -4.75
C ALA A 290 3.74 -0.63 -5.45
N ALA A 291 3.85 -0.76 -6.75
CA ALA A 291 2.88 -1.44 -7.59
C ALA A 291 3.24 -2.92 -7.79
N PRO A 292 2.28 -3.82 -8.02
CA PRO A 292 2.59 -5.18 -8.43
C PRO A 292 3.55 -5.22 -9.62
N LEU A 293 4.66 -5.95 -9.50
CA LEU A 293 5.62 -6.15 -10.59
C LEU A 293 5.29 -7.44 -11.35
N ILE A 294 4.22 -7.40 -12.15
CA ILE A 294 3.77 -8.53 -12.98
C ILE A 294 4.21 -8.27 -14.42
N ALA A 295 5.15 -9.07 -14.91
CA ALA A 295 5.65 -8.96 -16.27
C ALA A 295 4.65 -9.51 -17.29
N GLY A 296 4.24 -8.70 -18.27
CA GLY A 296 3.47 -9.11 -19.44
C GLY A 296 4.31 -9.55 -20.64
N THR A 297 5.58 -9.84 -20.43
CA THR A 297 6.61 -10.04 -21.45
C THR A 297 6.74 -11.52 -21.82
N ASN A 298 7.12 -11.83 -23.07
CA ASN A 298 7.52 -13.17 -23.48
C ASN A 298 8.84 -13.58 -22.77
N ILE A 299 8.73 -14.13 -21.57
CA ILE A 299 9.87 -14.45 -20.70
C ILE A 299 10.81 -15.49 -21.31
N PRO A 300 10.33 -16.60 -21.94
CA PRO A 300 11.22 -17.58 -22.58
C PRO A 300 12.12 -17.00 -23.68
N GLN A 301 11.72 -15.88 -24.28
CA GLN A 301 12.46 -15.21 -25.35
C GLN A 301 12.97 -13.81 -24.98
N ALA A 302 12.89 -13.45 -23.69
CA ALA A 302 13.29 -12.14 -23.21
C ALA A 302 14.79 -11.89 -23.47
N SER A 303 15.09 -10.70 -24.01
CA SER A 303 16.47 -10.29 -24.24
C SER A 303 17.22 -10.07 -22.92
N SER A 304 18.56 -10.13 -22.96
CA SER A 304 19.37 -9.76 -21.79
C SER A 304 19.13 -8.33 -21.32
N ALA A 305 18.80 -7.42 -22.21
CA ALA A 305 18.43 -6.05 -21.87
C ALA A 305 17.11 -6.01 -21.11
N THR A 306 16.08 -6.72 -21.57
CA THR A 306 14.79 -6.88 -20.88
C THR A 306 14.99 -7.49 -19.48
N LEU A 307 15.71 -8.60 -19.39
CA LEU A 307 15.99 -9.24 -18.11
C LEU A 307 16.78 -8.33 -17.16
N SER A 308 17.72 -7.53 -17.67
CA SER A 308 18.50 -6.59 -16.84
C SER A 308 17.62 -5.49 -16.21
N VAL A 309 16.51 -5.14 -16.84
CA VAL A 309 15.50 -4.21 -16.26
C VAL A 309 14.69 -4.97 -15.22
N LEU A 310 14.06 -6.08 -15.59
CA LEU A 310 13.18 -6.86 -14.72
C LEU A 310 13.87 -7.42 -13.47
N THR A 311 15.18 -7.63 -13.51
CA THR A 311 15.95 -8.20 -12.37
C THR A 311 16.85 -7.19 -11.67
N ASN A 312 16.66 -5.87 -11.88
CA ASN A 312 17.44 -4.87 -11.15
C ASN A 312 17.09 -4.89 -9.65
N SER A 313 17.93 -5.55 -8.87
CA SER A 313 17.70 -5.77 -7.44
C SER A 313 17.61 -4.47 -6.62
N ARG A 314 18.26 -3.38 -7.05
CA ARG A 314 18.21 -2.09 -6.33
C ARG A 314 16.85 -1.40 -6.51
N VAL A 315 16.29 -1.46 -7.72
CA VAL A 315 14.96 -0.91 -7.99
C VAL A 315 13.88 -1.80 -7.35
N ILE A 316 14.01 -3.13 -7.46
CA ILE A 316 13.13 -4.09 -6.79
C ILE A 316 13.12 -3.86 -5.26
N ALA A 317 14.29 -3.58 -4.66
CA ALA A 317 14.36 -3.30 -3.22
C ALA A 317 13.60 -2.03 -2.80
N VAL A 318 13.35 -1.09 -3.71
CA VAL A 318 12.48 0.06 -3.46
C VAL A 318 11.02 -0.35 -3.50
N ASP A 319 10.63 -1.16 -4.49
CA ASP A 319 9.28 -1.69 -4.60
C ASP A 319 8.90 -2.53 -3.38
N GLN A 320 9.78 -3.46 -3.03
CA GLN A 320 9.61 -4.46 -1.97
C GLN A 320 9.98 -3.95 -0.57
N ASP A 321 10.14 -2.63 -0.41
CA ASP A 321 10.48 -2.07 0.90
C ASP A 321 9.36 -2.34 1.93
N PRO A 322 9.70 -2.94 3.10
CA PRO A 322 8.71 -3.40 4.07
C PRO A 322 7.93 -2.28 4.77
N LEU A 323 8.33 -1.00 4.62
CA LEU A 323 7.49 0.12 5.06
C LEU A 323 6.15 0.15 4.30
N GLY A 324 6.10 -0.43 3.11
CA GLY A 324 4.88 -0.57 2.33
C GLY A 324 4.21 0.75 1.94
N LYS A 325 4.99 1.79 1.73
CA LYS A 325 4.47 3.10 1.32
C LYS A 325 4.64 3.30 -0.18
N GLN A 326 3.57 3.71 -0.84
CA GLN A 326 3.65 4.22 -2.20
C GLN A 326 4.32 5.60 -2.18
N GLY A 327 5.24 5.86 -3.12
CA GLY A 327 5.85 7.17 -3.33
C GLY A 327 4.83 8.21 -3.78
N THR A 328 5.10 9.46 -3.49
CA THR A 328 4.22 10.59 -3.78
C THR A 328 4.93 11.65 -4.62
N MET A 329 4.13 12.40 -5.38
CA MET A 329 4.63 13.54 -6.16
C MET A 329 5.08 14.66 -5.21
N VAL A 330 6.37 15.02 -5.30
CA VAL A 330 6.97 16.16 -4.58
C VAL A 330 6.81 17.44 -5.37
N SER A 331 7.04 17.37 -6.67
CA SER A 331 6.81 18.47 -7.61
C SER A 331 6.58 17.95 -9.02
N SER A 332 5.78 18.70 -9.79
CA SER A 332 5.54 18.47 -11.22
C SER A 332 5.43 19.83 -11.91
N SER A 333 6.24 20.08 -12.90
CA SER A 333 6.21 21.33 -13.66
C SER A 333 6.75 21.13 -15.06
N GLY A 334 5.91 21.41 -16.06
CA GLY A 334 6.31 21.35 -17.47
C GLY A 334 6.73 19.95 -17.93
N GLY A 335 6.19 18.90 -17.34
CA GLY A 335 6.53 17.51 -17.63
C GLY A 335 7.87 17.07 -17.00
N LEU A 336 8.31 17.78 -15.96
CA LEU A 336 9.48 17.41 -15.15
C LEU A 336 8.99 17.11 -13.74
N ASP A 337 9.07 15.84 -13.36
CA ASP A 337 8.47 15.32 -12.14
C ASP A 337 9.53 14.86 -11.14
N VAL A 338 9.22 15.07 -9.88
CA VAL A 338 9.98 14.55 -8.74
C VAL A 338 9.03 13.74 -7.86
N LEU A 339 9.32 12.46 -7.69
CA LEU A 339 8.63 11.61 -6.73
C LEU A 339 9.58 11.28 -5.58
N ALA A 340 9.01 11.01 -4.41
CA ALA A 340 9.77 10.52 -3.25
C ALA A 340 8.99 9.45 -2.51
N LYS A 341 9.70 8.36 -2.14
CA LYS A 341 9.18 7.23 -1.38
C LYS A 341 10.03 7.02 -0.13
N PRO A 342 9.47 7.16 1.07
CA PRO A 342 10.18 6.81 2.29
C PRO A 342 10.42 5.30 2.35
N LEU A 343 11.59 4.90 2.86
CA LEU A 343 12.00 3.51 3.02
C LEU A 343 12.14 3.17 4.51
N ALA A 344 11.93 1.90 4.84
CA ALA A 344 11.91 1.39 6.22
C ALA A 344 13.15 1.73 7.05
N ASN A 345 14.32 1.79 6.41
CA ASN A 345 15.58 2.11 7.09
C ASN A 345 15.84 3.62 7.25
N GLY A 346 14.84 4.47 6.93
CA GLY A 346 14.97 5.92 6.98
C GLY A 346 15.64 6.56 5.76
N ASP A 347 16.03 5.80 4.73
CA ASP A 347 16.39 6.37 3.44
C ASP A 347 15.14 6.82 2.67
N VAL A 348 15.35 7.54 1.58
CA VAL A 348 14.28 7.94 0.67
C VAL A 348 14.68 7.56 -0.76
N SER A 349 13.79 6.87 -1.47
CA SER A 349 13.90 6.75 -2.93
C SER A 349 13.41 8.04 -3.58
N VAL A 350 14.08 8.49 -4.62
CA VAL A 350 13.73 9.68 -5.40
C VAL A 350 13.77 9.34 -6.87
N ALA A 351 12.65 9.50 -7.55
CA ALA A 351 12.57 9.41 -9.00
C ALA A 351 12.49 10.82 -9.61
N LEU A 352 13.41 11.13 -10.49
CA LEU A 352 13.43 12.32 -11.34
C LEU A 352 12.97 11.88 -12.72
N PHE A 353 11.72 12.16 -13.08
CA PHE A 353 11.09 11.70 -14.32
C PHE A 353 10.88 12.83 -15.30
N ASN A 354 11.28 12.63 -16.54
CA ASN A 354 11.17 13.59 -17.63
C ASN A 354 10.16 13.08 -18.66
N GLU A 355 8.98 13.66 -18.67
CA GLU A 355 7.93 13.34 -19.65
C GLU A 355 8.17 13.95 -21.02
N THR A 356 9.10 14.92 -21.14
CA THR A 356 9.30 15.69 -22.36
C THR A 356 10.12 14.92 -23.40
N GLY A 357 9.97 15.30 -24.66
CA GLY A 357 10.71 14.71 -25.79
C GLY A 357 12.17 15.15 -25.92
N SER A 358 12.75 15.83 -24.92
CA SER A 358 14.15 16.27 -24.93
C SER A 358 14.80 16.11 -23.57
N THR A 359 16.13 15.95 -23.55
CA THR A 359 16.88 15.88 -22.29
C THR A 359 16.70 17.17 -21.48
N ALA A 360 16.41 17.03 -20.17
CA ALA A 360 16.24 18.13 -19.25
C ALA A 360 16.98 17.88 -17.93
N THR A 361 17.37 18.97 -17.26
CA THR A 361 17.90 18.89 -15.89
C THR A 361 16.75 19.00 -14.91
N ILE A 362 16.57 17.99 -14.05
CA ILE A 362 15.60 17.99 -12.97
C ILE A 362 16.36 18.16 -11.64
N THR A 363 15.88 19.06 -10.81
CA THR A 363 16.52 19.38 -9.54
C THR A 363 15.49 19.41 -8.41
N THR A 364 15.85 18.81 -7.27
CA THR A 364 15.13 18.90 -6.01
C THR A 364 16.10 19.06 -4.86
N THR A 365 15.63 19.04 -3.63
CA THR A 365 16.47 19.14 -2.44
C THR A 365 16.18 18.01 -1.46
N ALA A 366 17.17 17.67 -0.63
CA ALA A 366 16.98 16.72 0.45
C ALA A 366 15.81 17.11 1.36
N SER A 367 15.67 18.40 1.67
CA SER A 367 14.53 18.90 2.46
C SER A 367 13.19 18.70 1.78
N ALA A 368 13.10 18.90 0.46
CA ALA A 368 11.85 18.75 -0.29
C ALA A 368 11.35 17.29 -0.32
N ILE A 369 12.27 16.32 -0.25
CA ILE A 369 11.95 14.89 -0.18
C ILE A 369 11.85 14.38 1.26
N GLY A 370 11.77 15.26 2.24
CA GLY A 370 11.64 14.91 3.64
C GLY A 370 12.93 14.46 4.34
N LYS A 371 14.13 14.71 3.76
CA LYS A 371 15.42 14.41 4.40
C LYS A 371 16.03 15.68 4.99
N THR A 372 16.32 15.66 6.30
CA THR A 372 16.90 16.81 7.03
C THR A 372 18.01 16.34 7.96
N GLY A 373 18.72 17.28 8.60
CA GLY A 373 19.60 17.00 9.73
C GLY A 373 21.00 16.48 9.41
N ALA A 374 21.38 16.31 8.13
CA ALA A 374 22.75 15.96 7.77
C ALA A 374 23.49 17.13 7.10
N SER A 375 24.80 17.19 7.30
CA SER A 375 25.69 18.10 6.56
C SER A 375 25.98 17.58 5.14
N ALA A 376 25.79 16.29 4.89
CA ALA A 376 25.90 15.63 3.59
C ALA A 376 25.00 14.39 3.51
N TYR A 377 24.51 14.12 2.31
CA TYR A 377 23.70 12.95 1.96
C TYR A 377 24.42 12.14 0.90
N THR A 378 24.30 10.81 0.99
CA THR A 378 24.81 9.90 -0.04
C THR A 378 23.67 9.61 -1.03
N LEU A 379 23.94 9.81 -2.31
CA LEU A 379 23.07 9.43 -3.43
C LEU A 379 23.60 8.16 -4.06
N THR A 380 22.80 7.12 -4.09
CA THR A 380 23.11 5.89 -4.86
C THR A 380 22.19 5.85 -6.07
N ASP A 381 22.74 5.94 -7.27
CA ASP A 381 22.00 5.72 -8.52
C ASP A 381 21.55 4.25 -8.59
N LEU A 382 20.25 4.01 -8.66
CA LEU A 382 19.69 2.65 -8.56
C LEU A 382 19.85 1.85 -9.85
N TRP A 383 20.15 2.52 -10.98
CA TRP A 383 20.42 1.83 -12.24
C TRP A 383 21.89 1.44 -12.38
N SER A 384 22.81 2.34 -12.13
CA SER A 384 24.25 2.09 -12.27
C SER A 384 24.91 1.53 -11.01
N GLY A 385 24.34 1.82 -9.83
CA GLY A 385 24.95 1.54 -8.53
C GLY A 385 26.04 2.57 -8.14
N ALA A 386 26.26 3.60 -8.97
CA ALA A 386 27.24 4.65 -8.66
C ALA A 386 26.78 5.47 -7.47
N THR A 387 27.74 5.88 -6.63
CA THR A 387 27.50 6.71 -5.45
C THR A 387 28.12 8.09 -5.61
N SER A 388 27.43 9.10 -5.06
CA SER A 388 27.91 10.47 -4.94
C SER A 388 27.43 11.08 -3.63
N THR A 389 27.92 12.27 -3.28
CA THR A 389 27.50 12.99 -2.09
C THR A 389 26.99 14.38 -2.45
N THR A 390 26.03 14.90 -1.68
CA THR A 390 25.51 16.25 -1.80
C THR A 390 25.29 16.86 -0.43
N SER A 391 25.41 18.18 -0.33
CA SER A 391 25.03 18.93 0.87
C SER A 391 23.53 19.22 0.95
N GLY A 392 22.75 18.76 -0.05
CA GLY A 392 21.28 18.90 -0.05
C GLY A 392 20.65 19.08 -1.42
N THR A 393 21.38 19.51 -2.46
CA THR A 393 20.84 19.60 -3.83
C THR A 393 20.93 18.24 -4.50
N ILE A 394 19.82 17.76 -5.05
CA ILE A 394 19.72 16.51 -5.82
C ILE A 394 19.35 16.90 -7.24
N SER A 395 20.23 16.61 -8.19
CA SER A 395 20.04 17.03 -9.60
C SER A 395 20.58 15.99 -10.55
N ALA A 396 19.89 15.81 -11.67
CA ALA A 396 20.35 14.95 -12.76
C ALA A 396 19.96 15.50 -14.14
N SER A 397 20.79 15.21 -15.14
CA SER A 397 20.40 15.29 -16.54
C SER A 397 19.60 14.06 -16.90
N VAL A 398 18.31 14.22 -17.19
CA VAL A 398 17.37 13.13 -17.45
C VAL A 398 17.03 13.13 -18.94
N PRO A 399 17.28 12.02 -19.67
CA PRO A 399 16.95 11.95 -21.10
C PRO A 399 15.46 12.08 -21.34
N ALA A 400 15.08 12.33 -22.60
CA ALA A 400 13.69 12.30 -23.02
C ALA A 400 13.01 11.01 -22.59
N HIS A 401 11.81 11.10 -22.00
CA HIS A 401 11.00 10.02 -21.45
C HIS A 401 11.72 9.16 -20.42
N GLY A 402 12.86 9.63 -19.89
CA GLY A 402 13.73 8.90 -18.98
C GLY A 402 13.41 9.15 -17.50
N THR A 403 13.90 8.26 -16.65
CA THR A 403 13.88 8.41 -15.20
C THR A 403 15.28 8.18 -14.64
N VAL A 404 15.75 9.08 -13.79
CA VAL A 404 16.89 8.85 -12.89
C VAL A 404 16.35 8.57 -11.50
N MET A 405 16.82 7.50 -10.91
CA MET A 405 16.31 7.04 -9.62
C MET A 405 17.45 6.93 -8.60
N TYR A 406 17.35 7.66 -7.51
CA TYR A 406 18.33 7.66 -6.44
C TYR A 406 17.76 7.07 -5.15
N ARG A 407 18.58 6.33 -4.41
CA ARG A 407 18.41 6.13 -2.98
C ARG A 407 19.22 7.19 -2.25
N VAL A 408 18.57 7.96 -1.38
CA VAL A 408 19.16 9.06 -0.61
C VAL A 408 19.31 8.61 0.83
N ALA A 409 20.56 8.40 1.25
CA ALA A 409 20.93 8.01 2.61
C ALA A 409 21.54 9.19 3.38
N GLY A 410 21.57 9.09 4.71
CA GLY A 410 22.06 10.15 5.59
C GLY A 410 20.96 11.13 6.04
N GLY A 411 21.20 11.85 7.10
CA GLY A 411 20.20 12.68 7.78
C GLY A 411 19.09 11.84 8.41
N THR A 412 18.10 12.52 8.93
CA THR A 412 16.84 11.90 9.34
C THR A 412 15.84 11.98 8.19
N SER A 413 15.10 10.91 7.91
CA SER A 413 13.95 10.98 7.00
C SER A 413 12.85 11.80 7.66
N GLY A 414 12.16 12.64 6.90
CA GLY A 414 10.98 13.38 7.37
C GLY A 414 9.72 12.52 7.46
N GLY A 415 9.87 11.20 7.49
CA GLY A 415 8.79 10.27 7.80
C GLY A 415 8.83 9.94 9.28
N THR A 416 7.92 10.53 10.04
CA THR A 416 7.66 10.35 11.48
C THR A 416 8.48 11.16 12.49
N THR A 417 9.23 12.21 12.11
CA THR A 417 9.72 13.16 13.10
C THR A 417 8.56 14.01 13.60
N GLY A 418 8.26 13.87 14.88
CA GLY A 418 7.12 14.53 15.50
C GLY A 418 5.83 13.70 15.48
N VAL A 419 5.85 12.40 15.19
CA VAL A 419 4.73 11.53 15.54
C VAL A 419 4.61 11.53 17.04
N THR A 420 3.52 12.07 17.50
CA THR A 420 3.17 12.14 18.91
C THR A 420 1.91 11.32 19.13
N GLY A 421 1.99 10.40 20.06
CA GLY A 421 0.87 9.53 20.39
C GLY A 421 1.23 8.50 21.45
N PRO A 422 0.30 7.64 21.82
CA PRO A 422 0.62 6.52 22.69
C PRO A 422 1.55 5.54 21.99
N LEU A 423 2.51 4.97 22.72
CA LEU A 423 3.34 3.86 22.25
C LEU A 423 2.69 2.56 22.72
N HIS A 424 1.97 1.88 21.83
CA HIS A 424 1.20 0.68 22.14
C HIS A 424 2.07 -0.58 22.08
N ALA A 425 2.09 -1.37 23.13
CA ALA A 425 2.63 -2.71 23.16
C ALA A 425 1.66 -3.70 22.46
N VAL A 426 2.03 -4.19 21.28
CA VAL A 426 1.15 -5.02 20.43
C VAL A 426 0.68 -6.29 21.13
N GLY A 427 1.54 -6.94 21.93
CA GLY A 427 1.23 -8.18 22.62
C GLY A 427 0.20 -8.04 23.74
N SER A 428 0.07 -6.86 24.34
CA SER A 428 -0.86 -6.61 25.45
C SER A 428 -1.99 -5.64 25.14
N GLY A 429 -1.86 -4.86 24.05
CA GLY A 429 -2.77 -3.76 23.73
C GLY A 429 -2.69 -2.57 24.71
N LYS A 430 -1.64 -2.51 25.53
CA LYS A 430 -1.42 -1.45 26.53
C LYS A 430 -0.44 -0.40 26.01
N CYS A 431 -0.37 0.73 26.71
CA CYS A 431 0.51 1.85 26.38
C CYS A 431 1.76 1.86 27.26
N LEU A 432 2.91 2.25 26.68
CA LEU A 432 4.10 2.57 27.47
C LEU A 432 3.79 3.77 28.35
N ASP A 433 3.99 3.61 29.65
CA ASP A 433 3.52 4.52 30.70
C ASP A 433 4.67 4.95 31.63
N VAL A 434 4.64 6.21 32.01
CA VAL A 434 5.47 6.67 33.12
C VAL A 434 4.64 6.61 34.41
N PRO A 435 4.99 5.73 35.38
CA PRO A 435 4.22 5.53 36.59
C PRO A 435 3.84 6.83 37.29
N ASN A 436 2.57 6.95 37.66
CA ASN A 436 2.02 8.11 38.38
C ASN A 436 2.23 9.48 37.68
N GLY A 437 2.57 9.51 36.40
CA GLY A 437 2.82 10.75 35.66
C GLY A 437 3.99 11.58 36.19
N THR A 438 4.97 10.95 36.87
CA THR A 438 6.12 11.65 37.43
C THR A 438 7.10 12.13 36.38
N THR A 439 7.83 13.21 36.67
CA THR A 439 8.97 13.70 35.88
C THR A 439 10.31 13.41 36.59
N THR A 440 10.31 12.53 37.60
CA THR A 440 11.52 12.16 38.33
C THR A 440 12.42 11.28 37.48
N ALA A 441 13.64 11.75 37.21
CA ALA A 441 14.65 11.00 36.47
C ALA A 441 14.98 9.67 37.19
N GLY A 442 15.19 8.60 36.41
CA GLY A 442 15.44 7.26 36.93
C GLY A 442 14.17 6.44 37.20
N THR A 443 12.98 7.00 36.89
CA THR A 443 11.73 6.24 36.97
C THR A 443 11.66 5.27 35.82
N GLN A 444 11.62 3.96 36.16
CA GLN A 444 11.44 2.90 35.14
C GLN A 444 10.04 2.97 34.55
N VAL A 445 9.94 2.86 33.23
CA VAL A 445 8.65 2.83 32.52
C VAL A 445 8.02 1.46 32.56
N GLU A 446 6.70 1.43 32.46
CA GLU A 446 5.88 0.22 32.51
C GLU A 446 4.85 0.22 31.38
N ILE A 447 4.11 -0.86 31.23
CA ILE A 447 2.89 -0.84 30.41
C ILE A 447 1.67 -0.69 31.32
N TRP A 448 0.73 0.14 30.87
CA TRP A 448 -0.52 0.40 31.57
C TRP A 448 -1.69 0.49 30.59
N SER A 449 -2.92 0.26 31.08
CA SER A 449 -4.12 0.47 30.26
C SER A 449 -4.13 1.88 29.68
N CYS A 450 -4.31 2.00 28.36
CA CYS A 450 -4.26 3.27 27.67
C CYS A 450 -5.36 4.21 28.16
N ASN A 451 -4.97 5.38 28.66
CA ASN A 451 -5.89 6.36 29.27
C ASN A 451 -5.85 7.75 28.61
N GLY A 452 -4.97 7.93 27.58
CA GLY A 452 -4.79 9.20 26.88
C GLY A 452 -4.06 10.28 27.68
N GLY A 453 -3.42 9.92 28.79
CA GLY A 453 -2.65 10.83 29.64
C GLY A 453 -1.35 11.27 28.98
N THR A 454 -0.82 12.41 29.46
CA THR A 454 0.46 12.95 28.96
C THR A 454 1.65 12.05 29.29
N ASN A 455 1.54 11.19 30.31
CA ASN A 455 2.53 10.20 30.71
C ASN A 455 2.55 8.94 29.82
N GLN A 456 1.61 8.84 28.89
CA GLN A 456 1.55 7.79 27.85
C GLN A 456 1.72 8.39 26.44
N THR A 457 1.92 9.70 26.33
CA THR A 457 2.04 10.39 25.06
C THR A 457 3.52 10.60 24.75
N TRP A 458 4.02 9.82 23.81
CA TRP A 458 5.43 9.81 23.39
C TRP A 458 5.61 10.52 22.06
N THR A 459 6.69 11.23 21.90
CA THR A 459 7.09 11.88 20.64
C THR A 459 8.42 11.30 20.17
N HIS A 460 8.45 10.74 18.97
CA HIS A 460 9.71 10.37 18.32
C HIS A 460 10.30 11.59 17.65
N THR A 461 11.48 12.02 18.10
CA THR A 461 12.13 13.26 17.66
C THR A 461 13.01 13.07 16.42
N ALA A 462 13.40 14.16 15.79
CA ALA A 462 14.36 14.18 14.67
C ALA A 462 15.76 13.67 15.03
N THR A 463 16.06 13.53 16.32
CA THR A 463 17.33 12.99 16.84
C THR A 463 17.19 11.57 17.38
N ASP A 464 16.14 10.85 16.91
CA ASP A 464 15.80 9.48 17.30
C ASP A 464 15.53 9.28 18.79
N GLN A 465 15.18 10.34 19.52
CA GLN A 465 14.77 10.23 20.93
C GLN A 465 13.26 9.97 21.00
N LEU A 466 12.84 9.13 21.94
CA LEU A 466 11.44 9.01 22.37
C LEU A 466 11.27 9.91 23.59
N THR A 467 10.55 11.01 23.45
CA THR A 467 10.30 11.98 24.51
C THR A 467 8.88 11.91 25.03
N VAL A 468 8.72 12.12 26.31
CA VAL A 468 7.43 12.22 27.00
C VAL A 468 7.36 13.60 27.70
N TYR A 469 6.14 14.11 27.85
CA TYR A 469 5.87 15.48 28.32
C TYR A 469 6.41 16.56 27.37
N SER A 470 6.34 17.82 27.76
CA SER A 470 6.79 18.97 26.97
C SER A 470 7.31 20.12 27.84
N GLY A 471 8.01 21.06 27.23
CA GLY A 471 8.57 22.23 27.92
C GLY A 471 9.65 21.86 28.95
N SER A 472 9.67 22.52 30.09
CA SER A 472 10.70 22.28 31.15
C SER A 472 10.57 20.93 31.84
N GLY A 473 9.48 20.19 31.61
CA GLY A 473 9.24 18.84 32.14
C GLY A 473 9.53 17.72 31.17
N GLN A 474 10.03 18.02 29.96
CA GLN A 474 10.31 17.00 28.95
C GLN A 474 11.38 16.02 29.39
N MET A 475 11.10 14.73 29.24
CA MET A 475 11.99 13.62 29.55
C MET A 475 12.19 12.73 28.33
N CYS A 476 13.33 12.03 28.27
CA CYS A 476 13.66 11.06 27.23
C CYS A 476 13.58 9.64 27.77
N LEU A 477 13.12 8.71 26.93
CA LEU A 477 13.26 7.29 27.17
C LEU A 477 14.75 6.92 27.17
N ASP A 478 15.22 6.25 28.19
CA ASP A 478 16.63 6.06 28.49
C ASP A 478 16.94 4.61 28.88
N ALA A 479 17.98 4.03 28.27
CA ALA A 479 18.53 2.76 28.76
C ALA A 479 19.49 3.04 29.91
N TYR A 480 19.12 2.60 31.10
CA TYR A 480 19.79 2.89 32.36
C TYR A 480 21.31 2.78 32.30
N ASP A 481 22.00 3.84 32.76
CA ASP A 481 23.45 3.87 32.98
C ASP A 481 24.28 3.49 31.74
N ASN A 482 23.79 3.83 30.54
CA ASN A 482 24.42 3.45 29.26
C ASN A 482 24.65 1.93 29.09
N ARG A 483 23.91 1.06 29.78
CA ARG A 483 24.08 -0.39 29.71
C ARG A 483 23.51 -0.96 28.41
N THR A 484 24.16 -2.03 27.93
CA THR A 484 23.84 -2.69 26.68
C THR A 484 23.52 -4.18 26.84
N ALA A 485 23.25 -4.62 28.06
CA ALA A 485 22.93 -6.02 28.36
C ALA A 485 21.40 -6.25 28.40
N PRO A 486 20.91 -7.44 27.97
CA PRO A 486 19.52 -7.82 28.21
C PRO A 486 19.17 -7.75 29.71
N GLY A 487 17.93 -7.33 30.04
CA GLY A 487 17.46 -7.08 31.40
C GLY A 487 17.82 -5.69 31.93
N THR A 488 18.50 -4.84 31.14
CA THR A 488 18.71 -3.44 31.52
C THR A 488 17.36 -2.73 31.57
N LYS A 489 17.03 -2.10 32.71
CA LYS A 489 15.80 -1.30 32.84
C LYS A 489 15.78 -0.15 31.85
N VAL A 490 14.62 0.16 31.34
CA VAL A 490 14.35 1.35 30.53
C VAL A 490 13.57 2.35 31.38
N GLU A 491 14.04 3.59 31.44
CA GLU A 491 13.54 4.62 32.36
C GLU A 491 13.35 5.97 31.65
N ILE A 492 12.82 6.94 32.33
CA ILE A 492 12.88 8.33 31.89
C ILE A 492 14.09 9.05 32.51
N TRP A 493 14.77 9.83 31.69
CA TRP A 493 15.89 10.68 32.13
C TRP A 493 15.85 12.04 31.42
N GLN A 494 16.57 13.07 31.96
CA GLN A 494 16.72 14.32 31.25
C GLN A 494 17.32 14.07 29.87
N CYS A 495 16.73 14.67 28.83
CA CYS A 495 17.23 14.57 27.47
C CYS A 495 18.65 15.18 27.38
N ASN A 496 19.63 14.37 27.06
CA ASN A 496 21.05 14.76 26.99
C ASN A 496 21.67 14.42 25.63
N GLY A 497 20.92 13.81 24.69
CA GLY A 497 21.36 13.48 23.36
C GLY A 497 22.33 12.29 23.26
N GLN A 498 22.58 11.55 24.35
CA GLN A 498 23.44 10.37 24.33
C GLN A 498 22.77 9.20 23.60
N SER A 499 23.58 8.24 23.15
CA SER A 499 23.12 7.11 22.32
C SER A 499 22.18 6.13 23.05
N ASN A 500 22.21 6.09 24.38
CA ASN A 500 21.30 5.31 25.20
C ASN A 500 19.87 5.90 25.28
N GLN A 501 19.68 7.12 24.77
CA GLN A 501 18.38 7.78 24.60
C GLN A 501 17.91 7.79 23.13
N GLN A 502 18.64 7.13 22.24
CA GLN A 502 18.29 7.06 20.83
C GLN A 502 17.69 5.71 20.50
N TRP A 503 16.52 5.73 19.86
CA TRP A 503 15.69 4.57 19.59
C TRP A 503 15.28 4.55 18.12
N SER A 504 15.43 3.40 17.49
CA SER A 504 14.93 3.18 16.14
C SER A 504 13.56 2.49 16.22
N LEU A 505 12.55 3.10 15.60
CA LEU A 505 11.25 2.47 15.38
C LEU A 505 11.34 1.67 14.08
N ASN A 506 11.37 0.36 14.17
CA ASN A 506 11.58 -0.53 13.04
C ASN A 506 10.25 -0.90 12.37
N SER A 507 10.31 -1.22 11.09
CA SER A 507 9.13 -1.59 10.29
C SER A 507 8.45 -2.90 10.71
N ASP A 508 9.18 -3.78 11.40
CA ASP A 508 8.62 -5.01 11.99
C ASP A 508 7.87 -4.77 13.30
N GLY A 509 7.78 -3.49 13.72
CA GLY A 509 7.16 -3.05 14.97
C GLY A 509 8.10 -3.11 16.17
N THR A 510 9.35 -3.55 16.04
CA THR A 510 10.30 -3.49 17.15
C THR A 510 10.80 -2.06 17.36
N VAL A 511 11.11 -1.72 18.61
CA VAL A 511 11.80 -0.48 18.99
C VAL A 511 13.17 -0.88 19.54
N THR A 512 14.25 -0.48 18.85
CA THR A 512 15.61 -0.88 19.23
C THR A 512 16.43 0.30 19.75
N GLY A 513 17.14 0.08 20.85
CA GLY A 513 18.12 1.05 21.36
C GLY A 513 19.31 1.12 20.41
N ARG A 514 19.65 2.32 19.90
CA ARG A 514 20.73 2.48 18.92
C ARG A 514 22.10 2.11 19.46
N GLN A 515 22.34 2.31 20.75
CA GLN A 515 23.58 1.94 21.40
C GLN A 515 23.75 0.43 21.60
N SER A 516 22.66 -0.25 22.01
CA SER A 516 22.70 -1.65 22.40
C SER A 516 22.39 -2.61 21.25
N GLY A 517 21.61 -2.18 20.25
CA GLY A 517 20.99 -3.04 19.26
C GLY A 517 19.90 -3.97 19.83
N LEU A 518 19.56 -3.83 21.12
CA LEU A 518 18.56 -4.63 21.80
C LEU A 518 17.17 -4.00 21.64
N CYS A 519 16.14 -4.84 21.74
CA CYS A 519 14.75 -4.42 21.67
C CYS A 519 14.22 -3.89 23.01
N LEU A 520 13.44 -2.82 22.97
CA LEU A 520 12.52 -2.45 24.05
C LEU A 520 11.49 -3.57 24.19
N GLY A 521 11.42 -4.19 25.34
CA GLY A 521 10.52 -5.29 25.60
C GLY A 521 9.84 -5.16 26.96
N VAL A 522 8.72 -5.85 27.11
CA VAL A 522 8.03 -5.99 28.40
C VAL A 522 8.63 -7.18 29.15
N ALA A 523 9.07 -6.96 30.38
CA ALA A 523 9.72 -7.98 31.21
C ALA A 523 8.89 -9.27 31.29
N GLY A 524 9.50 -10.38 30.94
CA GLY A 524 8.84 -11.69 30.91
C GLY A 524 7.66 -11.82 29.94
N GLY A 525 7.49 -10.90 28.99
CA GLY A 525 6.34 -10.86 28.08
C GLY A 525 5.00 -10.64 28.78
N ALA A 526 5.01 -10.05 29.99
CA ALA A 526 3.83 -9.83 30.80
C ALA A 526 2.83 -8.87 30.13
N THR A 527 1.53 -9.07 30.40
CA THR A 527 0.44 -8.28 29.80
C THR A 527 -0.39 -7.51 30.83
N ALA A 528 -0.01 -7.59 32.11
CA ALA A 528 -0.70 -6.89 33.18
C ALA A 528 -0.28 -5.43 33.29
N ASP A 529 -1.16 -4.56 33.82
CA ASP A 529 -0.79 -3.21 34.23
C ASP A 529 0.36 -3.24 35.25
N GLY A 530 1.33 -2.34 35.11
CA GLY A 530 2.51 -2.27 35.95
C GLY A 530 3.67 -3.19 35.53
N ALA A 531 3.54 -3.91 34.40
CA ALA A 531 4.65 -4.69 33.89
C ALA A 531 5.76 -3.79 33.33
N LEU A 532 6.97 -3.97 33.81
CA LEU A 532 8.10 -3.09 33.55
C LEU A 532 8.69 -3.29 32.15
N ALA A 533 9.24 -2.23 31.60
CA ALA A 533 9.98 -2.29 30.33
C ALA A 533 11.50 -2.41 30.58
N GLU A 534 12.16 -3.18 29.73
CA GLU A 534 13.59 -3.47 29.77
C GLU A 534 14.18 -3.69 28.37
N LEU A 535 15.50 -3.69 28.24
CA LEU A 535 16.19 -4.14 27.02
C LEU A 535 16.17 -5.66 26.94
N GLN A 536 15.84 -6.21 25.78
CA GLN A 536 15.80 -7.64 25.53
C GLN A 536 16.52 -8.00 24.22
N THR A 537 17.07 -9.21 24.12
CA THR A 537 17.48 -9.75 22.82
C THR A 537 16.26 -9.77 21.91
N CYS A 538 16.37 -9.22 20.70
CA CYS A 538 15.26 -9.18 19.75
C CYS A 538 14.91 -10.60 19.29
N ASP A 539 13.70 -11.05 19.56
CA ASP A 539 13.15 -12.35 19.16
C ASP A 539 11.86 -12.25 18.34
N GLY A 540 11.38 -11.01 18.12
CA GLY A 540 10.16 -10.73 17.37
C GLY A 540 8.86 -11.11 18.09
N SER A 541 8.90 -11.41 19.38
CA SER A 541 7.72 -11.71 20.19
C SER A 541 6.78 -10.51 20.32
N GLY A 542 5.51 -10.75 20.65
CA GLY A 542 4.51 -9.70 20.84
C GLY A 542 4.87 -8.68 21.93
N GLY A 543 5.64 -9.09 22.93
CA GLY A 543 6.11 -8.23 24.02
C GLY A 543 7.20 -7.23 23.60
N GLN A 544 7.76 -7.37 22.40
CA GLN A 544 8.79 -6.49 21.83
C GLN A 544 8.30 -5.66 20.66
N ARG A 545 7.01 -5.78 20.29
CA ARG A 545 6.42 -5.02 19.18
C ARG A 545 5.59 -3.87 19.72
N TRP A 546 5.78 -2.72 19.10
CA TRP A 546 5.18 -1.45 19.48
C TRP A 546 4.65 -0.71 18.26
N THR A 547 3.59 0.06 18.45
CA THR A 547 3.09 1.01 17.46
C THR A 547 2.96 2.39 18.11
N LEU A 548 3.49 3.43 17.45
CA LEU A 548 3.40 4.80 17.91
C LEU A 548 2.27 5.54 17.17
N GLY A 549 1.27 6.04 17.90
CA GLY A 549 0.15 6.79 17.36
C GLY A 549 -1.17 6.06 17.34
#